data_cd1ad2d18157f1f1849fadbfd7122083
#
_entry.id   cd1ad2d18157f1f1849fadbfd7122083
#
_cell.length_a   1.000
_cell.length_b   1.000
_cell.length_c   1.000
_cell.angle_alpha   90.00
_cell.angle_beta   90.00
_cell.angle_gamma   90.00
#
_symmetry.space_group_name_H-M   'P 1'
#
loop_
_entity.id
_entity.type
_entity.pdbx_description
1 polymer ?
#
loop_
_entity_poly.entity_id
_entity_poly.type
_entity_poly.pdbx_seq_one_letter_code
_entity_poly.pdbx_strand_id
1 'polypeptide(L)'
;NVTELDFDQIKNNLKNYLKQQSEFNDYDFEGSGLSVLLDVLAYNTHYNAILAHNSLNESFIDSAQIRSNVVSRAKLLGYTPRSRKASRATLALRFSSSINEGRESYTFASGSKFTTVLNDITYTFITVEDYTVQLDAVNDEYFFPKVEIYQGRIKHNKYVVDDINLNQKFEIDDDTIDVSNLEVNIYDNARTNSFQASVPFSEIGGVTGDSNIYFINENYAGNYEVSFGDNIFGKKPDRLNIIDFKYIS
;
A
#
# COMPACT_ATOMS: atom_id res chain seq x y z
N ASN A 1 -8.21 32.31 -12.00
CA ASN A 1 -8.48 32.25 -13.44
C ASN A 1 -7.20 31.93 -14.19
N VAL A 2 -7.10 30.69 -14.73
CA VAL A 2 -5.88 30.20 -15.42
C VAL A 2 -5.64 30.90 -16.76
N THR A 3 -6.61 31.67 -17.25
CA THR A 3 -6.56 32.37 -18.54
C THR A 3 -5.52 33.49 -18.62
N GLU A 4 -5.07 34.04 -17.49
CA GLU A 4 -4.03 35.07 -17.46
C GLU A 4 -2.61 34.52 -17.61
N LEU A 5 -2.46 33.20 -17.60
CA LEU A 5 -1.18 32.49 -17.73
C LEU A 5 -1.01 31.85 -19.11
N ASP A 6 -1.85 32.21 -20.06
CA ASP A 6 -1.75 31.75 -21.45
C ASP A 6 -0.52 32.34 -22.16
N PHE A 7 0.13 31.52 -22.99
CA PHE A 7 1.34 31.88 -23.70
C PHE A 7 1.20 33.19 -24.52
N ASP A 8 0.10 33.30 -25.25
CA ASP A 8 -0.15 34.47 -26.09
C ASP A 8 -0.38 35.74 -25.27
N GLN A 9 -1.03 35.64 -24.14
CA GLN A 9 -1.22 36.77 -23.22
C GLN A 9 0.10 37.20 -22.60
N ILE A 10 0.93 36.27 -22.16
CA ILE A 10 2.26 36.56 -21.59
C ILE A 10 3.12 37.25 -22.66
N LYS A 11 3.14 36.73 -23.88
CA LYS A 11 3.89 37.32 -25.01
C LYS A 11 3.40 38.74 -25.30
N ASN A 12 2.09 38.97 -25.38
CA ASN A 12 1.51 40.28 -25.60
C ASN A 12 1.81 41.25 -24.46
N ASN A 13 1.78 40.81 -23.21
CA ASN A 13 2.17 41.63 -22.07
C ASN A 13 3.68 42.05 -22.14
N LEU A 14 4.55 41.11 -22.51
CA LEU A 14 5.96 41.40 -22.74
C LEU A 14 6.17 42.42 -23.87
N LYS A 15 5.47 42.25 -25.00
CA LYS A 15 5.49 43.21 -26.11
C LYS A 15 5.01 44.58 -25.69
N ASN A 16 3.91 44.67 -24.93
CA ASN A 16 3.35 45.93 -24.44
C ASN A 16 4.32 46.63 -23.46
N TYR A 17 5.01 45.86 -22.62
CA TYR A 17 6.06 46.40 -21.75
C TYR A 17 7.21 47.01 -22.54
N LEU A 18 7.69 46.30 -23.58
CA LEU A 18 8.78 46.79 -24.44
C LEU A 18 8.41 48.04 -25.25
N LYS A 19 7.14 48.21 -25.64
CA LYS A 19 6.63 49.43 -26.26
C LYS A 19 6.83 50.69 -25.43
N GLN A 20 6.91 50.54 -24.13
CA GLN A 20 7.12 51.67 -23.21
C GLN A 20 8.62 52.02 -23.05
N GLN A 21 9.52 51.16 -23.56
CA GLN A 21 10.97 51.35 -23.49
C GLN A 21 11.50 51.90 -24.82
N SER A 22 12.22 53.01 -24.80
CA SER A 22 12.78 53.65 -26.01
C SER A 22 13.96 52.92 -26.61
N GLU A 23 14.52 51.94 -25.90
CA GLU A 23 15.76 51.24 -26.25
C GLU A 23 15.54 50.04 -27.19
N PHE A 24 14.29 49.56 -27.31
CA PHE A 24 13.95 48.36 -28.09
C PHE A 24 13.03 48.71 -29.25
N ASN A 25 13.59 48.77 -30.49
CA ASN A 25 12.83 49.12 -31.68
C ASN A 25 12.43 47.91 -32.57
N ASP A 26 12.97 46.70 -32.29
CA ASP A 26 12.88 45.54 -33.19
C ASP A 26 12.01 44.40 -32.61
N TYR A 27 11.28 44.65 -31.50
CA TYR A 27 10.52 43.66 -30.80
C TYR A 27 9.25 43.16 -31.51
N ASP A 28 8.73 43.93 -32.48
CA ASP A 28 7.45 43.67 -33.17
C ASP A 28 7.65 42.96 -34.51
N PHE A 29 8.90 42.82 -34.99
CA PHE A 29 9.21 42.10 -36.20
C PHE A 29 9.31 40.58 -35.92
N GLU A 30 8.39 39.79 -36.53
CA GLU A 30 8.29 38.34 -36.22
C GLU A 30 9.56 37.53 -36.52
N GLY A 31 10.38 37.95 -37.43
CA GLY A 31 11.66 37.34 -37.77
C GLY A 31 12.86 37.86 -36.97
N SER A 32 12.66 38.78 -36.03
CA SER A 32 13.77 39.35 -35.27
C SER A 32 14.26 38.40 -34.18
N GLY A 33 15.54 38.45 -33.87
CA GLY A 33 16.13 37.71 -32.76
C GLY A 33 15.47 38.04 -31.42
N LEU A 34 15.00 39.28 -31.23
CA LEU A 34 14.31 39.72 -30.03
C LEU A 34 12.90 39.10 -29.95
N SER A 35 12.17 38.95 -31.07
CA SER A 35 10.89 38.27 -31.08
C SER A 35 11.03 36.80 -30.69
N VAL A 36 12.04 36.11 -31.17
CA VAL A 36 12.34 34.72 -30.77
C VAL A 36 12.69 34.63 -29.28
N LEU A 37 13.45 35.60 -28.76
CA LEU A 37 13.76 35.64 -27.30
C LEU A 37 12.50 35.86 -26.45
N LEU A 38 11.57 36.71 -26.92
CA LEU A 38 10.28 36.91 -26.25
C LEU A 38 9.44 35.62 -26.22
N ASP A 39 9.47 34.82 -27.31
CA ASP A 39 8.80 33.54 -27.36
C ASP A 39 9.39 32.55 -26.31
N VAL A 40 10.72 32.50 -26.22
CA VAL A 40 11.38 31.66 -25.20
C VAL A 40 11.03 32.11 -23.76
N LEU A 41 11.04 33.42 -23.51
CA LEU A 41 10.68 33.98 -22.21
C LEU A 41 9.19 33.73 -21.88
N ALA A 42 8.31 33.92 -22.84
CA ALA A 42 6.88 33.67 -22.68
C ALA A 42 6.63 32.17 -22.39
N TYR A 43 7.28 31.28 -23.14
CA TYR A 43 7.21 29.83 -22.91
C TYR A 43 7.71 29.44 -21.51
N ASN A 44 8.86 29.94 -21.11
CA ASN A 44 9.42 29.64 -19.78
C ASN A 44 8.51 30.15 -18.66
N THR A 45 7.97 31.37 -18.81
CA THR A 45 7.04 31.94 -17.82
C THR A 45 5.74 31.14 -17.74
N HIS A 46 5.17 30.76 -18.88
CA HIS A 46 3.98 29.92 -18.97
C HIS A 46 4.21 28.56 -18.29
N TYR A 47 5.32 27.90 -18.60
CA TYR A 47 5.69 26.62 -18.03
C TYR A 47 5.87 26.70 -16.49
N ASN A 48 6.60 27.71 -16.02
CA ASN A 48 6.77 27.94 -14.58
C ASN A 48 5.46 28.23 -13.86
N ALA A 49 4.55 28.97 -14.51
CA ALA A 49 3.24 29.27 -13.96
C ALA A 49 2.36 28.01 -13.84
N ILE A 50 2.39 27.11 -14.84
CA ILE A 50 1.71 25.80 -14.78
C ILE A 50 2.29 24.95 -13.63
N LEU A 51 3.62 24.88 -13.51
CA LEU A 51 4.26 24.12 -12.43
C LEU A 51 3.87 24.67 -11.05
N ALA A 52 3.88 26.00 -10.89
CA ALA A 52 3.47 26.64 -9.64
C ALA A 52 2.00 26.35 -9.31
N HIS A 53 1.12 26.46 -10.31
CA HIS A 53 -0.31 26.15 -10.13
C HIS A 53 -0.54 24.69 -9.76
N ASN A 54 0.11 23.75 -10.45
CA ASN A 54 0.03 22.34 -10.14
C ASN A 54 0.57 22.04 -8.74
N SER A 55 1.71 22.63 -8.37
CA SER A 55 2.29 22.50 -7.03
C SER A 55 1.35 23.01 -5.94
N LEU A 56 0.64 24.10 -6.21
CA LEU A 56 -0.36 24.64 -5.29
C LEU A 56 -1.56 23.71 -5.15
N ASN A 57 -2.09 23.21 -6.27
CA ASN A 57 -3.21 22.26 -6.27
C ASN A 57 -2.86 20.96 -5.54
N GLU A 58 -1.64 20.44 -5.74
CA GLU A 58 -1.14 19.27 -5.04
C GLU A 58 -0.92 19.51 -3.53
N SER A 59 -0.97 20.76 -3.07
CA SER A 59 -0.85 21.10 -1.64
C SER A 59 -2.15 20.93 -0.86
N PHE A 60 -3.29 20.82 -1.52
CA PHE A 60 -4.59 20.65 -0.88
C PHE A 60 -5.16 19.27 -1.18
N ILE A 61 -5.72 18.61 -0.14
CA ILE A 61 -6.20 17.23 -0.23
C ILE A 61 -7.36 17.04 -1.22
N ASP A 62 -8.21 18.06 -1.37
CA ASP A 62 -9.39 18.03 -2.24
C ASP A 62 -9.08 18.32 -3.70
N SER A 63 -7.93 18.95 -4.00
CA SER A 63 -7.50 19.26 -5.38
C SER A 63 -6.30 18.42 -5.83
N ALA A 64 -5.61 17.74 -4.93
CA ALA A 64 -4.47 16.89 -5.25
C ALA A 64 -4.90 15.68 -6.11
N GLN A 65 -4.14 15.40 -7.16
CA GLN A 65 -4.40 14.29 -8.09
C GLN A 65 -3.37 13.17 -7.96
N ILE A 66 -2.18 13.49 -7.47
CA ILE A 66 -1.11 12.51 -7.26
C ILE A 66 -1.37 11.78 -5.94
N ARG A 67 -1.58 10.44 -6.02
CA ARG A 67 -1.91 9.59 -4.86
C ARG A 67 -0.95 9.79 -3.68
N SER A 68 0.36 9.84 -3.92
CA SER A 68 1.36 10.02 -2.87
C SER A 68 1.19 11.33 -2.09
N ASN A 69 0.79 12.41 -2.78
CA ASN A 69 0.53 13.70 -2.15
C ASN A 69 -0.74 13.66 -1.30
N VAL A 70 -1.82 13.05 -1.83
CA VAL A 70 -3.07 12.83 -1.08
C VAL A 70 -2.81 12.01 0.19
N VAL A 71 -2.09 10.88 0.06
CA VAL A 71 -1.72 10.01 1.19
C VAL A 71 -0.90 10.77 2.22
N SER A 72 0.11 11.54 1.78
CA SER A 72 0.96 12.35 2.68
C SER A 72 0.14 13.36 3.49
N ARG A 73 -0.84 14.02 2.87
CA ARG A 73 -1.73 14.97 3.55
C ARG A 73 -2.71 14.27 4.48
N ALA A 74 -3.29 13.14 4.03
CA ALA A 74 -4.22 12.35 4.83
C ALA A 74 -3.57 11.81 6.12
N LYS A 75 -2.30 11.42 6.07
CA LYS A 75 -1.52 10.98 7.24
C LYS A 75 -1.44 12.06 8.33
N LEU A 76 -1.34 13.34 7.96
CA LEU A 76 -1.34 14.44 8.91
C LEU A 76 -2.67 14.56 9.69
N LEU A 77 -3.75 14.04 9.12
CA LEU A 77 -5.08 13.96 9.73
C LEU A 77 -5.32 12.63 10.48
N GLY A 78 -4.29 11.80 10.63
CA GLY A 78 -4.38 10.49 11.28
C GLY A 78 -5.01 9.39 10.42
N TYR A 79 -5.22 9.64 9.12
CA TYR A 79 -5.78 8.64 8.22
C TYR A 79 -4.70 7.68 7.70
N THR A 80 -4.92 6.37 7.90
CA THR A 80 -4.08 5.34 7.30
C THR A 80 -4.72 4.87 6.00
N PRO A 81 -4.03 5.00 4.84
CA PRO A 81 -4.55 4.53 3.57
C PRO A 81 -4.84 3.04 3.61
N ARG A 82 -5.93 2.65 2.95
CA ARG A 82 -6.30 1.24 2.81
C ARG A 82 -5.60 0.65 1.60
N SER A 83 -5.10 -0.57 1.77
CA SER A 83 -4.59 -1.40 0.68
C SER A 83 -5.74 -1.92 -0.21
N ARG A 84 -5.38 -2.60 -1.29
CA ARG A 84 -6.30 -3.48 -1.99
C ARG A 84 -6.82 -4.53 -1.01
N LYS A 85 -8.03 -5.03 -1.23
CA LYS A 85 -8.61 -6.11 -0.44
C LYS A 85 -8.88 -7.31 -1.32
N ALA A 86 -8.46 -8.48 -0.86
CA ALA A 86 -8.81 -9.73 -1.48
C ALA A 86 -10.33 -9.94 -1.48
N SER A 87 -10.89 -10.40 -2.59
CA SER A 87 -12.29 -10.81 -2.65
C SER A 87 -12.50 -11.98 -1.71
N ARG A 88 -13.55 -11.92 -0.89
CA ARG A 88 -13.87 -12.93 0.12
C ARG A 88 -15.16 -13.64 -0.21
N ALA A 89 -15.19 -14.97 0.01
CA ALA A 89 -16.40 -15.77 -0.02
C ALA A 89 -16.48 -16.64 1.24
N THR A 90 -17.71 -17.00 1.61
CA THR A 90 -17.97 -17.92 2.71
C THR A 90 -18.65 -19.15 2.13
N LEU A 91 -18.11 -20.32 2.42
CA LEU A 91 -18.60 -21.60 1.94
C LEU A 91 -19.16 -22.44 3.09
N ALA A 92 -20.23 -23.18 2.83
CA ALA A 92 -20.65 -24.31 3.63
C ALA A 92 -20.34 -25.60 2.85
N LEU A 93 -19.54 -26.49 3.41
CA LEU A 93 -19.03 -27.65 2.72
C LEU A 93 -19.41 -28.94 3.43
N ARG A 94 -19.79 -29.96 2.67
CA ARG A 94 -20.09 -31.31 3.17
C ARG A 94 -19.33 -32.33 2.34
N PHE A 95 -18.70 -33.28 3.01
CA PHE A 95 -17.93 -34.35 2.41
C PHE A 95 -18.25 -35.67 3.07
N SER A 96 -18.37 -36.73 2.30
CA SER A 96 -18.50 -38.11 2.83
C SER A 96 -17.23 -38.49 3.61
N SER A 97 -17.38 -39.29 4.65
CA SER A 97 -16.25 -39.81 5.46
C SER A 97 -15.21 -40.55 4.61
N SER A 98 -15.64 -41.14 3.48
CA SER A 98 -14.76 -41.87 2.56
C SER A 98 -13.61 -41.01 1.99
N ILE A 99 -13.75 -39.70 1.95
CA ILE A 99 -12.69 -38.79 1.46
C ILE A 99 -11.45 -38.80 2.35
N ASN A 100 -11.60 -39.18 3.64
CA ASN A 100 -10.53 -39.17 4.65
C ASN A 100 -10.43 -40.55 5.36
N GLU A 101 -10.77 -41.62 4.66
CA GLU A 101 -10.72 -42.99 5.17
C GLU A 101 -11.45 -43.19 6.53
N GLY A 102 -12.52 -42.41 6.77
CA GLY A 102 -13.30 -42.46 8.01
C GLY A 102 -12.56 -41.99 9.27
N ARG A 103 -11.52 -41.17 9.14
CA ARG A 103 -10.79 -40.60 10.30
C ARG A 103 -11.72 -39.73 11.16
N GLU A 104 -11.40 -39.60 12.43
CA GLU A 104 -12.22 -38.86 13.40
C GLU A 104 -12.36 -37.37 13.05
N SER A 105 -11.42 -36.79 12.34
CA SER A 105 -11.43 -35.36 11.97
C SER A 105 -10.89 -35.11 10.57
N TYR A 106 -11.34 -34.02 9.98
CA TYR A 106 -10.81 -33.49 8.74
C TYR A 106 -10.42 -32.03 8.88
N THR A 107 -9.24 -31.64 8.35
CA THR A 107 -8.71 -30.28 8.45
C THR A 107 -8.41 -29.72 7.05
N PHE A 108 -9.00 -28.58 6.73
CA PHE A 108 -8.47 -27.69 5.71
C PHE A 108 -7.39 -26.81 6.32
N ALA A 109 -6.15 -27.07 5.99
CA ALA A 109 -5.03 -26.23 6.44
C ALA A 109 -5.06 -24.86 5.75
N SER A 110 -4.49 -23.87 6.41
CA SER A 110 -4.21 -22.56 5.83
C SER A 110 -3.49 -22.72 4.48
N GLY A 111 -3.96 -22.02 3.44
CA GLY A 111 -3.46 -22.18 2.07
C GLY A 111 -4.17 -23.26 1.24
N SER A 112 -5.17 -23.96 1.79
CA SER A 112 -6.00 -24.88 1.00
C SER A 112 -6.68 -24.14 -0.14
N LYS A 113 -6.58 -24.69 -1.37
CA LYS A 113 -6.99 -24.02 -2.60
C LYS A 113 -8.38 -24.45 -3.04
N PHE A 114 -9.17 -23.45 -3.41
CA PHE A 114 -10.46 -23.61 -4.07
C PHE A 114 -10.41 -22.88 -5.41
N THR A 115 -10.86 -23.52 -6.47
CA THR A 115 -10.84 -22.92 -7.80
C THR A 115 -12.23 -22.87 -8.39
N THR A 116 -12.52 -21.80 -9.12
CA THR A 116 -13.74 -21.69 -9.93
C THR A 116 -13.40 -21.09 -11.28
N VAL A 117 -14.19 -21.42 -12.29
CA VAL A 117 -14.04 -20.86 -13.64
C VAL A 117 -15.27 -20.01 -13.94
N LEU A 118 -15.05 -18.76 -14.30
CA LEU A 118 -16.09 -17.83 -14.71
C LEU A 118 -15.62 -17.10 -15.98
N ASN A 119 -16.43 -17.18 -17.05
CA ASN A 119 -16.11 -16.59 -18.37
C ASN A 119 -14.71 -17.00 -18.87
N ASP A 120 -14.39 -18.28 -18.81
CA ASP A 120 -13.09 -18.87 -19.19
C ASP A 120 -11.88 -18.38 -18.37
N ILE A 121 -12.11 -17.64 -17.27
CA ILE A 121 -11.07 -17.19 -16.35
C ILE A 121 -11.13 -18.06 -15.09
N THR A 122 -9.99 -18.65 -14.74
CA THR A 122 -9.86 -19.42 -13.49
C THR A 122 -9.52 -18.49 -12.34
N TYR A 123 -10.38 -18.49 -11.33
CA TYR A 123 -10.14 -17.79 -10.07
C TYR A 123 -9.71 -18.78 -9.01
N THR A 124 -8.66 -18.42 -8.28
CA THR A 124 -8.15 -19.22 -7.15
C THR A 124 -8.43 -18.50 -5.85
N PHE A 125 -9.02 -19.23 -4.92
CA PHE A 125 -9.26 -18.80 -3.55
C PHE A 125 -8.51 -19.71 -2.59
N ILE A 126 -8.14 -19.19 -1.44
CA ILE A 126 -7.39 -19.90 -0.40
C ILE A 126 -8.02 -19.69 0.97
N THR A 127 -7.83 -20.66 1.87
CA THR A 127 -8.06 -20.46 3.31
C THR A 127 -6.89 -19.72 3.93
N VAL A 128 -7.13 -18.86 4.90
CA VAL A 128 -6.08 -18.13 5.66
C VAL A 128 -5.78 -18.84 6.98
N GLU A 129 -6.79 -19.49 7.54
CA GLU A 129 -6.75 -20.23 8.81
C GLU A 129 -7.00 -21.71 8.57
N ASP A 130 -6.71 -22.52 9.61
CA ASP A 130 -7.02 -23.93 9.63
C ASP A 130 -8.49 -24.12 10.06
N TYR A 131 -9.24 -24.91 9.30
CA TYR A 131 -10.61 -25.30 9.63
C TYR A 131 -10.65 -26.78 9.91
N THR A 132 -10.97 -27.17 11.14
CA THR A 132 -11.05 -28.57 11.58
C THR A 132 -12.46 -28.89 12.03
N VAL A 133 -13.00 -30.00 11.54
CA VAL A 133 -14.28 -30.55 12.00
C VAL A 133 -14.13 -32.03 12.36
N GLN A 134 -14.96 -32.50 13.26
CA GLN A 134 -15.08 -33.89 13.64
C GLN A 134 -16.04 -34.62 12.68
N LEU A 135 -15.84 -35.92 12.50
CA LEU A 135 -16.74 -36.77 11.75
C LEU A 135 -18.10 -36.83 12.45
N ASP A 136 -19.16 -36.53 11.71
CA ASP A 136 -20.52 -36.85 12.14
C ASP A 136 -20.78 -38.33 11.84
N ALA A 137 -20.63 -39.17 12.85
CA ALA A 137 -20.81 -40.61 12.70
C ALA A 137 -22.27 -41.04 12.42
N VAL A 138 -23.25 -40.14 12.63
CA VAL A 138 -24.66 -40.42 12.33
C VAL A 138 -24.95 -40.26 10.85
N ASN A 139 -24.43 -39.20 10.24
CA ASN A 139 -24.60 -38.85 8.84
C ASN A 139 -23.47 -39.35 7.94
N ASP A 140 -22.40 -39.89 8.53
CA ASP A 140 -21.19 -40.37 7.84
C ASP A 140 -20.54 -39.25 6.97
N GLU A 141 -20.51 -38.03 7.52
CA GLU A 141 -20.00 -36.85 6.80
C GLU A 141 -19.17 -35.90 7.70
N TYR A 142 -18.33 -35.09 7.05
CA TYR A 142 -17.69 -33.92 7.60
C TYR A 142 -18.45 -32.68 7.16
N PHE A 143 -18.99 -31.91 8.08
CA PHE A 143 -19.72 -30.68 7.79
C PHE A 143 -18.99 -29.46 8.30
N PHE A 144 -18.58 -28.58 7.37
CA PHE A 144 -18.01 -27.27 7.63
C PHE A 144 -19.08 -26.20 7.43
N PRO A 145 -19.69 -25.66 8.48
CA PRO A 145 -20.79 -24.70 8.33
C PRO A 145 -20.32 -23.35 7.76
N LYS A 146 -19.05 -23.02 8.01
CA LYS A 146 -18.48 -21.73 7.60
C LYS A 146 -16.99 -21.89 7.34
N VAL A 147 -16.58 -21.78 6.08
CA VAL A 147 -15.19 -21.68 5.66
C VAL A 147 -15.03 -20.37 4.91
N GLU A 148 -14.20 -19.47 5.39
CA GLU A 148 -13.89 -18.22 4.71
C GLU A 148 -12.71 -18.44 3.77
N ILE A 149 -12.90 -18.07 2.52
CA ILE A 149 -11.88 -18.16 1.49
C ILE A 149 -11.63 -16.78 0.87
N TYR A 150 -10.39 -16.53 0.50
CA TYR A 150 -9.93 -15.27 -0.05
C TYR A 150 -9.30 -15.48 -1.40
N GLN A 151 -9.60 -14.62 -2.36
CA GLN A 151 -8.98 -14.66 -3.67
C GLN A 151 -7.51 -14.26 -3.57
N GLY A 152 -6.63 -15.04 -4.20
CA GLY A 152 -5.20 -14.78 -4.23
C GLY A 152 -4.37 -15.96 -3.77
N ARG A 153 -3.19 -15.67 -3.26
CA ARG A 153 -2.24 -16.65 -2.72
C ARG A 153 -1.52 -16.09 -1.51
N ILE A 154 -1.15 -16.96 -0.58
CA ILE A 154 -0.32 -16.58 0.55
C ILE A 154 1.12 -16.36 0.06
N LYS A 155 1.68 -15.22 0.44
CA LYS A 155 3.09 -14.89 0.26
C LYS A 155 3.76 -14.69 1.61
N HIS A 156 5.07 -14.93 1.63
CA HIS A 156 5.92 -14.72 2.79
C HIS A 156 7.13 -13.87 2.40
N ASN A 157 7.34 -12.78 3.13
CA ASN A 157 8.57 -11.98 3.05
C ASN A 157 9.30 -12.07 4.38
N LYS A 158 10.55 -12.54 4.36
CA LYS A 158 11.36 -12.73 5.57
C LYS A 158 12.53 -11.77 5.61
N TYR A 159 12.70 -11.11 6.75
CA TYR A 159 13.78 -10.18 7.02
C TYR A 159 14.53 -10.58 8.27
N VAL A 160 15.85 -10.40 8.24
CA VAL A 160 16.69 -10.56 9.42
C VAL A 160 16.95 -9.19 10.02
N VAL A 161 16.70 -9.03 11.32
CA VAL A 161 16.95 -7.78 12.03
C VAL A 161 18.46 -7.58 12.17
N ASP A 162 18.96 -6.43 11.71
CA ASP A 162 20.34 -6.00 11.92
C ASP A 162 20.46 -5.03 13.11
N ASP A 163 21.67 -4.69 13.50
CA ASP A 163 21.98 -3.75 14.57
C ASP A 163 22.54 -2.40 14.05
N ILE A 164 22.63 -2.25 12.75
CA ILE A 164 23.20 -1.07 12.09
C ILE A 164 22.18 0.07 12.09
N ASN A 165 20.92 -0.26 11.83
CA ASN A 165 19.82 0.70 11.72
C ASN A 165 18.99 0.73 13.01
N LEU A 166 19.08 1.82 13.79
CA LEU A 166 18.33 1.99 15.03
C LEU A 166 16.81 2.00 14.83
N ASN A 167 16.35 2.51 13.68
CA ASN A 167 14.92 2.60 13.30
C ASN A 167 14.71 1.84 11.98
N GLN A 168 14.93 0.53 12.01
CA GLN A 168 14.79 -0.31 10.82
C GLN A 168 13.33 -0.35 10.37
N LYS A 169 13.13 -0.07 9.10
CA LYS A 169 11.86 -0.23 8.40
C LYS A 169 11.96 -1.37 7.43
N PHE A 170 10.92 -2.18 7.38
CA PHE A 170 10.85 -3.36 6.54
C PHE A 170 9.82 -3.11 5.45
N GLU A 171 10.29 -2.97 4.22
CA GLU A 171 9.43 -2.69 3.08
C GLU A 171 8.87 -4.00 2.51
N ILE A 172 7.57 -4.04 2.26
CA ILE A 172 6.91 -5.12 1.55
C ILE A 172 6.71 -4.63 0.11
N ASP A 173 7.59 -5.08 -0.79
CA ASP A 173 7.57 -4.72 -2.21
C ASP A 173 6.52 -5.55 -2.97
N ASP A 174 5.25 -5.25 -2.71
CA ASP A 174 4.11 -5.89 -3.35
C ASP A 174 2.92 -4.92 -3.40
N ASP A 175 2.61 -4.39 -4.57
CA ASP A 175 1.53 -3.43 -4.79
C ASP A 175 0.12 -4.07 -4.74
N THR A 176 0.06 -5.40 -4.69
CA THR A 176 -1.20 -6.17 -4.62
C THR A 176 -1.54 -6.66 -3.22
N ILE A 177 -0.70 -6.37 -2.21
CA ILE A 177 -0.89 -6.80 -0.83
C ILE A 177 -2.25 -6.41 -0.25
N ASP A 178 -2.91 -7.37 0.40
CA ASP A 178 -4.02 -7.10 1.31
C ASP A 178 -3.50 -6.94 2.75
N VAL A 179 -3.31 -5.70 3.18
CA VAL A 179 -2.82 -5.36 4.54
C VAL A 179 -3.79 -5.80 5.64
N SER A 180 -5.08 -5.96 5.33
CA SER A 180 -6.07 -6.41 6.33
C SER A 180 -5.89 -7.88 6.74
N ASN A 181 -5.13 -8.64 5.94
CA ASN A 181 -4.76 -10.02 6.20
C ASN A 181 -3.24 -10.18 6.43
N LEU A 182 -2.56 -9.10 6.82
CA LEU A 182 -1.14 -9.16 7.14
C LEU A 182 -0.93 -9.74 8.53
N GLU A 183 -0.21 -10.86 8.58
CA GLU A 183 0.29 -11.47 9.82
C GLU A 183 1.79 -11.17 9.95
N VAL A 184 2.20 -10.69 11.11
CA VAL A 184 3.60 -10.36 11.41
C VAL A 184 4.10 -11.26 12.52
N ASN A 185 5.03 -12.16 12.20
CA ASN A 185 5.57 -13.15 13.11
C ASN A 185 7.07 -12.93 13.31
N ILE A 186 7.52 -12.87 14.55
CA ILE A 186 8.93 -12.66 14.92
C ILE A 186 9.47 -13.94 15.53
N TYR A 187 10.46 -14.53 14.87
CA TYR A 187 11.18 -15.72 15.32
C TYR A 187 12.50 -15.30 15.97
N ASP A 188 12.86 -15.93 17.07
CA ASP A 188 14.12 -15.63 17.79
C ASP A 188 15.36 -15.90 16.93
N ASN A 189 15.31 -16.93 16.09
CA ASN A 189 16.35 -17.26 15.12
C ASN A 189 15.83 -18.20 14.03
N ALA A 190 16.66 -18.48 13.02
CA ALA A 190 16.29 -19.32 11.87
C ALA A 190 16.04 -20.81 12.19
N ARG A 191 16.33 -21.26 13.41
CA ARG A 191 16.24 -22.69 13.82
C ARG A 191 15.02 -22.96 14.70
N THR A 192 14.36 -21.91 15.18
CA THR A 192 13.14 -22.06 16.01
C THR A 192 11.89 -22.01 15.16
N ASN A 193 10.91 -22.85 15.50
CA ASN A 193 9.57 -22.77 14.95
C ASN A 193 8.63 -21.94 15.87
N SER A 194 9.13 -21.52 17.02
CA SER A 194 8.41 -20.68 17.96
C SER A 194 8.52 -19.22 17.52
N PHE A 195 7.42 -18.52 17.48
CA PHE A 195 7.35 -17.11 17.10
C PHE A 195 6.48 -16.31 18.04
N GLN A 196 6.73 -15.01 18.09
CA GLN A 196 5.87 -14.03 18.73
C GLN A 196 5.06 -13.31 17.65
N ALA A 197 3.74 -13.44 17.69
CA ALA A 197 2.86 -12.69 16.80
C ALA A 197 2.80 -11.23 17.26
N SER A 198 2.92 -10.31 16.32
CA SER A 198 2.74 -8.87 16.55
C SER A 198 1.41 -8.44 15.97
N VAL A 199 0.72 -7.51 16.65
CA VAL A 199 -0.55 -6.95 16.21
C VAL A 199 -0.37 -5.53 15.69
N PRO A 200 -1.19 -5.09 14.72
CA PRO A 200 -1.11 -3.72 14.24
C PRO A 200 -1.48 -2.75 15.37
N PHE A 201 -0.74 -1.66 15.47
CA PHE A 201 -1.08 -0.59 16.39
C PHE A 201 -2.42 0.03 16.01
N SER A 202 -3.38 0.01 16.93
CA SER A 202 -4.72 0.56 16.70
C SER A 202 -5.11 1.67 17.67
N GLU A 203 -4.58 1.64 18.93
CA GLU A 203 -4.93 2.61 19.97
C GLU A 203 -3.74 2.91 20.87
N ILE A 204 -3.64 4.16 21.33
CA ILE A 204 -2.53 4.63 22.19
C ILE A 204 -2.66 4.09 23.63
N GLY A 205 -3.85 3.68 24.04
CA GLY A 205 -4.10 3.23 25.42
C GLY A 205 -3.55 1.83 25.70
N GLY A 206 -2.77 1.69 26.80
CA GLY A 206 -2.31 0.39 27.28
C GLY A 206 -1.07 -0.17 26.58
N VAL A 207 -0.42 0.56 25.69
CA VAL A 207 0.85 0.13 25.06
C VAL A 207 2.01 0.40 26.03
N THR A 208 2.82 -0.64 26.27
CA THR A 208 4.05 -0.60 27.06
C THR A 208 5.25 -0.94 26.19
N GLY A 209 6.47 -0.79 26.73
CA GLY A 209 7.69 -1.18 26.04
C GLY A 209 7.77 -2.66 25.63
N ASP A 210 7.00 -3.54 26.30
CA ASP A 210 6.98 -4.99 26.02
C ASP A 210 5.84 -5.41 25.08
N SER A 211 5.00 -4.47 24.66
CA SER A 211 3.85 -4.77 23.79
C SER A 211 4.33 -5.19 22.39
N ASN A 212 3.90 -6.37 21.94
CA ASN A 212 4.21 -6.87 20.59
C ASN A 212 3.30 -6.19 19.55
N ILE A 213 3.65 -4.99 19.16
CA ILE A 213 2.92 -4.18 18.17
C ILE A 213 3.83 -3.82 17.00
N TYR A 214 3.20 -3.58 15.86
CA TYR A 214 3.87 -3.01 14.70
C TYR A 214 3.08 -1.81 14.16
N PHE A 215 3.80 -0.94 13.49
CA PHE A 215 3.25 0.20 12.76
C PHE A 215 3.37 -0.09 11.27
N ILE A 216 2.31 0.17 10.53
CA ILE A 216 2.30 0.03 9.09
C ILE A 216 2.03 1.38 8.44
N ASN A 217 2.84 1.71 7.45
CA ASN A 217 2.71 2.94 6.67
C ASN A 217 2.91 2.64 5.20
N GLU A 218 2.22 3.36 4.34
CA GLU A 218 2.51 3.38 2.91
C GLU A 218 3.68 4.34 2.68
N ASN A 219 4.73 3.90 1.98
CA ASN A 219 5.85 4.76 1.61
C ASN A 219 5.51 5.64 0.40
N TYR A 220 6.46 6.46 -0.04
CA TYR A 220 6.26 7.37 -1.16
C TYR A 220 6.08 6.66 -2.52
N ALA A 221 6.64 5.45 -2.65
CA ALA A 221 6.51 4.63 -3.85
C ALA A 221 5.17 3.87 -3.93
N GLY A 222 4.38 3.88 -2.84
CA GLY A 222 3.10 3.16 -2.76
C GLY A 222 3.22 1.77 -2.13
N ASN A 223 4.43 1.36 -1.72
CA ASN A 223 4.67 0.11 -1.00
C ASN A 223 4.41 0.28 0.49
N TYR A 224 4.14 -0.82 1.19
CA TYR A 224 3.93 -0.79 2.63
C TYR A 224 5.23 -1.03 3.38
N GLU A 225 5.48 -0.19 4.39
CA GLU A 225 6.60 -0.32 5.32
C GLU A 225 6.07 -0.69 6.70
N VAL A 226 6.66 -1.70 7.31
CA VAL A 226 6.41 -2.10 8.69
C VAL A 226 7.57 -1.64 9.56
N SER A 227 7.25 -1.05 10.70
CA SER A 227 8.20 -0.69 11.74
C SER A 227 7.71 -1.16 13.10
N PHE A 228 8.61 -1.29 14.05
CA PHE A 228 8.35 -1.78 15.40
C PHE A 228 8.63 -0.68 16.43
N GLY A 229 8.35 -0.97 17.70
CA GLY A 229 8.62 -0.06 18.80
C GLY A 229 10.11 0.12 19.10
N ASP A 230 10.38 0.88 20.15
CA ASP A 230 11.71 1.27 20.62
C ASP A 230 12.02 0.78 22.05
N ASN A 231 11.22 -0.16 22.60
CA ASN A 231 11.20 -0.64 23.97
C ASN A 231 10.69 0.41 25.01
N ILE A 232 10.19 1.56 24.54
CA ILE A 232 9.44 2.53 25.33
C ILE A 232 7.97 2.45 24.91
N PHE A 233 7.73 2.50 23.63
CA PHE A 233 6.41 2.39 23.02
C PHE A 233 6.39 1.23 22.02
N GLY A 234 6.07 0.03 22.53
CA GLY A 234 6.15 -1.21 21.78
C GLY A 234 7.53 -1.86 21.80
N LYS A 235 7.55 -3.17 21.72
CA LYS A 235 8.76 -3.99 21.76
C LYS A 235 9.56 -3.80 20.45
N LYS A 236 10.87 -3.62 20.62
CA LYS A 236 11.83 -3.63 19.50
C LYS A 236 12.27 -5.08 19.26
N PRO A 237 12.26 -5.58 18.01
CA PRO A 237 12.85 -6.87 17.69
C PRO A 237 14.34 -6.89 17.99
N ASP A 238 14.83 -8.01 18.53
CA ASP A 238 16.24 -8.19 18.86
C ASP A 238 17.04 -8.48 17.59
N ARG A 239 18.37 -8.25 17.69
CA ARG A 239 19.31 -8.59 16.64
C ARG A 239 19.20 -10.07 16.29
N LEU A 240 19.26 -10.39 14.98
CA LEU A 240 19.12 -11.73 14.40
C LEU A 240 17.72 -12.36 14.55
N ASN A 241 16.75 -11.65 15.10
CA ASN A 241 15.37 -12.08 14.94
C ASN A 241 15.03 -12.15 13.46
N ILE A 242 14.16 -13.08 13.09
CA ILE A 242 13.61 -13.18 11.75
C ILE A 242 12.15 -12.73 11.80
N ILE A 243 11.85 -11.71 11.03
CA ILE A 243 10.50 -11.20 10.84
C ILE A 243 9.92 -11.84 9.60
N ASP A 244 8.81 -12.53 9.73
CA ASP A 244 8.04 -13.14 8.64
C ASP A 244 6.74 -12.39 8.46
N PHE A 245 6.59 -11.74 7.31
CA PHE A 245 5.37 -11.12 6.85
C PHE A 245 4.60 -12.13 6.00
N LYS A 246 3.50 -12.65 6.53
CA LYS A 246 2.57 -13.52 5.81
C LYS A 246 1.35 -12.70 5.40
N TYR A 247 1.03 -12.67 4.11
CA TYR A 247 -0.07 -11.86 3.57
C TYR A 247 -0.68 -12.50 2.31
N ILE A 248 -1.81 -11.95 1.88
CA ILE A 248 -2.48 -12.32 0.63
C ILE A 248 -2.10 -11.30 -0.46
N SER A 249 -1.82 -11.83 -1.65
CA SER A 249 -1.52 -11.05 -2.86
C SER A 249 -2.21 -11.68 -4.09
#